data_1634c7eaf1d8d1caf29cef79f547706b
#
_entry.id   1634c7eaf1d8d1caf29cef79f547706b
#
_cell.length_a   1.000
_cell.length_b   1.000
_cell.length_c   1.000
_cell.angle_alpha   90.00
_cell.angle_beta   90.00
_cell.angle_gamma   90.00
#
_symmetry.space_group_name_H-M   'P 1'
#
loop_
_entity.id
_entity.type
_entity.pdbx_description
1 polymer ?
#
loop_
_entity_poly.entity_id
_entity_poly.type
_entity_poly.pdbx_seq_one_letter_code
_entity_poly.pdbx_strand_id
1 'polypeptide(L)'
;MGAGRESSYMPNKTRKRAFRIGRSRTGLGLFATAPIKKGAFIVEYKGRKLTTKQADKLEARGNRYLYEINSRWTIDGTSRKNLARYANHSCRPNAETHRIGHKVIIRAIKNIKAGAEITYSYGRDYLTNVITRRGCKCDKCRKKRADARAKARAKSRRARPTASSGRA
;
A
#
# COMPACT_ATOMS: atom_id res chain seq x y z
N MET A 1 13.57 34.46 12.13
CA MET A 1 12.37 34.38 11.28
C MET A 1 12.76 33.61 10.00
N GLY A 2 12.56 32.32 9.96
CA GLY A 2 12.92 31.47 8.83
C GLY A 2 11.67 31.19 8.00
N ALA A 3 11.58 31.80 6.82
CA ALA A 3 10.51 31.58 5.86
C ALA A 3 10.64 30.17 5.30
N GLY A 4 9.71 29.29 5.66
CA GLY A 4 9.57 27.97 5.07
C GLY A 4 9.26 28.12 3.58
N ARG A 5 10.15 27.60 2.73
CA ARG A 5 9.91 27.50 1.28
C ARG A 5 8.77 26.51 1.05
N GLU A 6 7.57 27.00 0.80
CA GLU A 6 6.50 26.21 0.21
C GLU A 6 7.00 25.72 -1.16
N SER A 7 7.27 24.42 -1.22
CA SER A 7 7.60 23.76 -2.48
C SER A 7 6.37 23.79 -3.39
N SER A 8 6.36 24.70 -4.35
CA SER A 8 5.31 24.86 -5.34
C SER A 8 5.16 23.57 -6.15
N TYR A 9 4.09 22.84 -5.88
CA TYR A 9 3.67 21.70 -6.67
C TYR A 9 3.10 22.21 -8.01
N MET A 10 3.92 22.18 -9.06
CA MET A 10 3.49 22.38 -10.45
C MET A 10 3.46 21.03 -11.18
N PRO A 11 2.30 20.51 -11.61
CA PRO A 11 2.24 19.33 -12.46
C PRO A 11 2.74 19.68 -13.86
N ASN A 12 3.98 19.30 -14.17
CA ASN A 12 4.53 19.44 -15.52
C ASN A 12 3.81 18.49 -16.47
N LYS A 13 3.04 19.04 -17.43
CA LYS A 13 2.17 18.31 -18.36
C LYS A 13 2.91 17.40 -19.38
N THR A 14 4.24 17.50 -19.50
CA THR A 14 5.03 16.81 -20.53
C THR A 14 5.93 15.68 -20.01
N ARG A 15 6.02 15.48 -18.70
CA ARG A 15 6.89 14.47 -18.13
C ARG A 15 6.27 13.07 -18.28
N LYS A 16 6.91 12.17 -19.04
CA LYS A 16 6.57 10.74 -19.08
C LYS A 16 6.37 10.23 -17.66
N ARG A 17 5.29 9.50 -17.40
CA ARG A 17 5.01 8.92 -16.08
C ARG A 17 6.19 8.03 -15.67
N ALA A 18 6.74 8.28 -14.48
CA ALA A 18 7.83 7.47 -13.94
C ALA A 18 7.36 6.11 -13.39
N PHE A 19 6.16 5.65 -13.77
CA PHE A 19 5.60 4.38 -13.34
C PHE A 19 4.68 3.76 -14.39
N ARG A 20 4.49 2.46 -14.29
CA ARG A 20 3.56 1.64 -15.06
C ARG A 20 2.69 0.77 -14.15
N ILE A 21 1.55 0.32 -14.65
CA ILE A 21 0.75 -0.73 -14.03
C ILE A 21 1.32 -2.08 -14.46
N GLY A 22 1.42 -3.02 -13.54
CA GLY A 22 1.93 -4.35 -13.81
C GLY A 22 1.35 -5.40 -12.85
N ARG A 23 1.67 -6.67 -13.07
CA ARG A 23 1.29 -7.75 -12.16
C ARG A 23 2.06 -7.62 -10.84
N SER A 24 1.32 -7.61 -9.76
CA SER A 24 1.81 -7.71 -8.39
C SER A 24 1.27 -8.98 -7.75
N ARG A 25 1.77 -9.31 -6.58
CA ARG A 25 1.31 -10.47 -5.79
C ARG A 25 -0.15 -10.38 -5.36
N THR A 26 -0.68 -9.18 -5.27
CA THR A 26 -2.06 -8.90 -4.84
C THR A 26 -2.99 -8.55 -5.98
N GLY A 27 -2.57 -8.77 -7.21
CA GLY A 27 -3.29 -8.43 -8.43
C GLY A 27 -2.50 -7.46 -9.29
N LEU A 28 -3.01 -6.25 -9.52
CA LEU A 28 -2.27 -5.17 -10.19
C LEU A 28 -1.54 -4.30 -9.18
N GLY A 29 -0.41 -3.74 -9.60
CA GLY A 29 0.42 -2.84 -8.80
C GLY A 29 0.99 -1.70 -9.64
N LEU A 30 1.52 -0.66 -8.99
CA LEU A 30 2.32 0.38 -9.62
C LEU A 30 3.80 0.03 -9.51
N PHE A 31 4.52 0.11 -10.62
CA PHE A 31 5.96 -0.18 -10.69
C PHE A 31 6.71 1.00 -11.28
N ALA A 32 7.79 1.43 -10.64
CA ALA A 32 8.65 2.49 -11.15
C ALA A 32 9.27 2.09 -12.50
N THR A 33 9.22 2.97 -13.51
CA THR A 33 9.87 2.77 -14.82
C THR A 33 11.25 3.40 -14.89
N ALA A 34 11.53 4.34 -13.97
CA ALA A 34 12.81 5.01 -13.78
C ALA A 34 13.04 5.20 -12.27
N PRO A 35 14.28 5.49 -11.82
CA PRO A 35 14.54 5.82 -10.43
C PRO A 35 13.72 7.02 -9.96
N ILE A 36 13.07 6.91 -8.80
CA ILE A 36 12.29 7.98 -8.18
C ILE A 36 13.01 8.42 -6.90
N LYS A 37 13.38 9.69 -6.82
CA LYS A 37 14.08 10.25 -5.64
C LYS A 37 13.11 10.40 -4.45
N LYS A 38 13.64 10.26 -3.23
CA LYS A 38 12.92 10.61 -1.99
C LYS A 38 12.34 12.02 -2.12
N GLY A 39 11.10 12.20 -1.64
CA GLY A 39 10.37 13.47 -1.71
C GLY A 39 9.66 13.74 -3.04
N ALA A 40 9.94 12.97 -4.09
CA ALA A 40 9.31 13.18 -5.39
C ALA A 40 7.80 12.83 -5.37
N PHE A 41 7.01 13.66 -6.04
CA PHE A 41 5.63 13.35 -6.38
C PHE A 41 5.56 12.15 -7.33
N ILE A 42 4.63 11.26 -7.11
CA ILE A 42 4.42 10.07 -7.94
C ILE A 42 3.10 10.18 -8.69
N VAL A 43 2.00 10.25 -7.99
CA VAL A 43 0.64 10.24 -8.56
C VAL A 43 -0.37 10.85 -7.58
N GLU A 44 -1.43 11.45 -8.13
CA GLU A 44 -2.57 11.92 -7.35
C GLU A 44 -3.64 10.83 -7.27
N TYR A 45 -4.21 10.64 -6.07
CA TYR A 45 -5.39 9.80 -5.87
C TYR A 45 -6.64 10.56 -6.27
N LYS A 46 -7.18 10.23 -7.44
CA LYS A 46 -8.28 10.95 -8.08
C LYS A 46 -9.60 10.20 -7.93
N GLY A 47 -10.68 10.96 -7.83
CA GLY A 47 -12.02 10.39 -7.79
C GLY A 47 -13.09 11.42 -7.49
N ARG A 48 -14.33 10.95 -7.40
CA ARG A 48 -15.46 11.77 -7.01
C ARG A 48 -15.38 12.03 -5.50
N LYS A 49 -15.60 13.26 -5.08
CA LYS A 49 -15.77 13.59 -3.67
C LYS A 49 -17.15 13.14 -3.19
N LEU A 50 -17.15 12.50 -2.05
CA LEU A 50 -18.33 12.00 -1.36
C LEU A 50 -18.40 12.62 0.03
N THR A 51 -19.62 12.86 0.51
CA THR A 51 -19.84 13.08 1.94
C THR A 51 -19.64 11.79 2.71
N THR A 52 -19.38 11.85 4.01
CA THR A 52 -19.23 10.67 4.87
C THR A 52 -20.41 9.70 4.71
N LYS A 53 -21.65 10.20 4.77
CA LYS A 53 -22.87 9.38 4.58
C LYS A 53 -22.92 8.65 3.22
N GLN A 54 -22.39 9.26 2.15
CA GLN A 54 -22.31 8.61 0.84
C GLN A 54 -21.17 7.56 0.81
N ALA A 55 -20.05 7.84 1.45
CA ALA A 55 -18.93 6.91 1.56
C ALA A 55 -19.33 5.65 2.34
N ASP A 56 -19.99 5.80 3.50
CA ASP A 56 -20.46 4.68 4.34
C ASP A 56 -21.38 3.73 3.55
N LYS A 57 -22.30 4.29 2.75
CA LYS A 57 -23.17 3.48 1.87
C LYS A 57 -22.39 2.67 0.83
N LEU A 58 -21.34 3.23 0.27
CA LEU A 58 -20.50 2.52 -0.70
C LEU A 58 -19.59 1.51 -0.03
N GLU A 59 -19.06 1.79 1.15
CA GLU A 59 -18.27 0.88 1.95
C GLU A 59 -19.09 -0.36 2.35
N ALA A 60 -20.33 -0.15 2.83
CA ALA A 60 -21.26 -1.24 3.14
C ALA A 60 -21.57 -2.14 1.94
N ARG A 61 -21.49 -1.60 0.71
CA ARG A 61 -21.59 -2.36 -0.55
C ARG A 61 -20.30 -3.00 -1.02
N GLY A 62 -19.22 -2.91 -0.20
CA GLY A 62 -17.92 -3.52 -0.48
C GLY A 62 -16.98 -2.68 -1.34
N ASN A 63 -17.22 -1.37 -1.51
CA ASN A 63 -16.26 -0.49 -2.18
C ASN A 63 -14.98 -0.40 -1.34
N ARG A 64 -13.83 -0.78 -1.93
CA ARG A 64 -12.51 -0.80 -1.28
C ARG A 64 -11.59 0.33 -1.74
N TYR A 65 -12.08 1.25 -2.54
CA TYR A 65 -11.30 2.35 -3.13
C TYR A 65 -11.71 3.71 -2.55
N LEU A 66 -12.17 3.70 -1.31
CA LEU A 66 -12.53 4.91 -0.59
C LEU A 66 -11.29 5.45 0.14
N TYR A 67 -11.00 6.74 -0.04
CA TYR A 67 -9.92 7.42 0.66
C TYR A 67 -10.50 8.62 1.43
N GLU A 68 -10.51 8.53 2.75
CA GLU A 68 -10.95 9.61 3.63
C GLU A 68 -9.96 10.78 3.60
N ILE A 69 -10.42 11.96 3.20
CA ILE A 69 -9.64 13.20 3.24
C ILE A 69 -9.70 13.81 4.66
N ASN A 70 -10.91 13.89 5.21
CA ASN A 70 -11.19 14.40 6.55
C ASN A 70 -12.58 13.88 6.99
N SER A 71 -13.05 14.31 8.17
CA SER A 71 -14.35 13.91 8.73
C SER A 71 -15.58 14.21 7.85
N ARG A 72 -15.45 15.06 6.83
CA ARG A 72 -16.57 15.46 5.93
C ARG A 72 -16.46 14.83 4.54
N TRP A 73 -15.26 14.55 4.07
CA TRP A 73 -15.02 14.24 2.67
C TRP A 73 -14.19 13.00 2.46
N THR A 74 -14.64 12.16 1.55
CA THR A 74 -13.95 10.94 1.07
C THR A 74 -13.84 10.99 -0.45
N ILE A 75 -12.77 10.47 -1.00
CA ILE A 75 -12.60 10.28 -2.46
C ILE A 75 -13.01 8.86 -2.81
N ASP A 76 -13.94 8.71 -3.75
CA ASP A 76 -14.23 7.44 -4.41
C ASP A 76 -13.27 7.22 -5.57
N GLY A 77 -12.23 6.45 -5.33
CA GLY A 77 -11.20 6.13 -6.29
C GLY A 77 -11.49 4.92 -7.17
N THR A 78 -12.73 4.47 -7.28
CA THR A 78 -13.12 3.25 -8.03
C THR A 78 -12.79 3.33 -9.52
N SER A 79 -12.79 4.52 -10.10
CA SER A 79 -12.49 4.70 -11.53
C SER A 79 -11.11 4.18 -11.92
N ARG A 80 -11.01 3.44 -13.03
CA ARG A 80 -9.73 3.00 -13.60
C ARG A 80 -8.84 4.16 -14.07
N LYS A 81 -9.39 5.35 -14.27
CA LYS A 81 -8.65 6.59 -14.53
C LYS A 81 -7.84 7.07 -13.31
N ASN A 82 -8.19 6.60 -12.11
CA ASN A 82 -7.42 6.82 -10.90
C ASN A 82 -6.26 5.81 -10.83
N LEU A 83 -5.09 6.18 -11.32
CA LEU A 83 -3.93 5.28 -11.36
C LEU A 83 -3.38 4.98 -9.96
N ALA A 84 -3.58 5.88 -8.99
CA ALA A 84 -3.15 5.69 -7.62
C ALA A 84 -3.83 4.50 -6.92
N ARG A 85 -5.01 4.07 -7.40
CA ARG A 85 -5.72 2.89 -6.87
C ARG A 85 -4.91 1.59 -6.99
N TYR A 86 -3.92 1.56 -7.87
CA TYR A 86 -3.07 0.40 -8.07
C TYR A 86 -1.82 0.39 -7.17
N ALA A 87 -1.59 1.44 -6.39
CA ALA A 87 -0.52 1.43 -5.39
C ALA A 87 -0.93 0.54 -4.22
N ASN A 88 -0.25 -0.60 -4.06
CA ASN A 88 -0.58 -1.60 -3.05
C ASN A 88 -0.08 -1.22 -1.65
N HIS A 89 -0.62 -1.91 -0.64
CA HIS A 89 -0.16 -1.77 0.74
C HIS A 89 1.18 -2.46 1.00
N SER A 90 2.01 -1.82 1.80
CA SER A 90 3.17 -2.44 2.45
C SER A 90 3.32 -1.97 3.89
N CYS A 91 3.67 -2.91 4.81
CA CYS A 91 4.10 -2.58 6.17
C CYS A 91 5.54 -2.04 6.26
N ARG A 92 6.26 -1.99 5.12
CA ARG A 92 7.53 -1.29 4.90
C ARG A 92 7.43 -0.50 3.59
N PRO A 93 6.62 0.56 3.56
CA PRO A 93 6.33 1.28 2.34
C PRO A 93 7.55 2.04 1.82
N ASN A 94 7.52 2.41 0.54
CA ASN A 94 8.48 3.30 -0.10
C ASN A 94 7.84 4.63 -0.53
N ALA A 95 6.54 4.76 -0.33
CA ALA A 95 5.77 5.97 -0.56
C ALA A 95 4.77 6.19 0.58
N GLU A 96 4.23 7.38 0.66
CA GLU A 96 3.17 7.77 1.59
C GLU A 96 2.16 8.68 0.91
N THR A 97 1.01 8.85 1.52
CA THR A 97 -0.02 9.80 1.06
C THR A 97 0.09 11.12 1.80
N HIS A 98 0.01 12.22 1.08
CA HIS A 98 -0.10 13.58 1.63
C HIS A 98 -1.41 14.21 1.20
N ARG A 99 -2.04 14.92 2.11
CA ARG A 99 -3.22 15.74 1.86
C ARG A 99 -2.78 17.19 1.62
N ILE A 100 -3.15 17.75 0.47
CA ILE A 100 -2.90 19.15 0.12
C ILE A 100 -4.26 19.74 -0.23
N GLY A 101 -4.83 20.51 0.69
CA GLY A 101 -6.22 20.94 0.60
C GLY A 101 -7.16 19.73 0.45
N HIS A 102 -7.87 19.66 -0.67
CA HIS A 102 -8.78 18.54 -0.98
C HIS A 102 -8.16 17.48 -1.90
N LYS A 103 -6.87 17.55 -2.17
CA LYS A 103 -6.16 16.58 -3.00
C LYS A 103 -5.39 15.60 -2.13
N VAL A 104 -5.30 14.38 -2.59
CA VAL A 104 -4.45 13.34 -2.00
C VAL A 104 -3.38 12.97 -3.02
N ILE A 105 -2.14 13.12 -2.65
CA ILE A 105 -1.00 12.78 -3.50
C ILE A 105 -0.18 11.66 -2.87
N ILE A 106 0.44 10.84 -3.70
CA ILE A 106 1.42 9.84 -3.27
C ILE A 106 2.83 10.40 -3.56
N ARG A 107 3.68 10.43 -2.54
CA ARG A 107 5.10 10.87 -2.57
C ARG A 107 6.01 9.73 -2.17
N ALA A 108 7.20 9.70 -2.73
CA ALA A 108 8.26 8.78 -2.30
C ALA A 108 8.84 9.21 -0.94
N ILE A 109 8.93 8.28 0.02
CA ILE A 109 9.58 8.51 1.32
C ILE A 109 11.03 8.02 1.35
N LYS A 110 11.46 7.34 0.31
CA LYS A 110 12.84 6.91 0.07
C LYS A 110 13.11 6.80 -1.43
N ASN A 111 14.36 6.64 -1.82
CA ASN A 111 14.69 6.38 -3.22
C ASN A 111 14.07 5.05 -3.65
N ILE A 112 13.37 5.06 -4.78
CA ILE A 112 12.72 3.88 -5.38
C ILE A 112 13.49 3.55 -6.66
N LYS A 113 14.00 2.33 -6.75
CA LYS A 113 14.72 1.85 -7.94
C LYS A 113 13.75 1.59 -9.09
N ALA A 114 14.22 1.70 -10.34
CA ALA A 114 13.47 1.23 -11.50
C ALA A 114 13.09 -0.24 -11.32
N GLY A 115 11.88 -0.63 -11.74
CA GLY A 115 11.32 -1.97 -11.57
C GLY A 115 10.69 -2.24 -10.19
N ALA A 116 10.97 -1.43 -9.16
CA ALA A 116 10.41 -1.64 -7.84
C ALA A 116 8.92 -1.29 -7.77
N GLU A 117 8.15 -2.06 -7.02
CA GLU A 117 6.74 -1.76 -6.74
C GLU A 117 6.63 -0.55 -5.82
N ILE A 118 5.77 0.38 -6.17
CA ILE A 118 5.43 1.57 -5.38
C ILE A 118 4.33 1.18 -4.41
N THR A 119 4.60 1.30 -3.11
CA THR A 119 3.68 0.87 -2.06
C THR A 119 3.58 1.92 -0.97
N TYR A 120 2.40 2.03 -0.35
CA TYR A 120 2.19 2.91 0.80
C TYR A 120 1.43 2.19 1.93
N SER A 121 1.36 2.80 3.11
CA SER A 121 0.55 2.26 4.21
C SER A 121 -0.91 2.68 4.05
N TYR A 122 -1.83 1.72 4.06
CA TYR A 122 -3.27 2.01 4.00
C TYR A 122 -3.87 2.50 5.34
N GLY A 123 -3.03 2.59 6.39
CA GLY A 123 -3.49 2.87 7.74
C GLY A 123 -3.87 1.60 8.51
N ARG A 124 -3.97 1.76 9.85
CA ARG A 124 -4.25 0.62 10.75
C ARG A 124 -5.68 0.13 10.58
N ASP A 125 -6.65 1.04 10.51
CA ASP A 125 -8.08 0.72 10.46
C ASP A 125 -8.43 -0.06 9.19
N TYR A 126 -7.93 0.36 8.04
CA TYR A 126 -8.11 -0.39 6.79
C TYR A 126 -7.47 -1.78 6.85
N LEU A 127 -6.28 -1.89 7.46
CA LEU A 127 -5.64 -3.19 7.67
C LEU A 127 -6.49 -4.09 8.57
N THR A 128 -7.03 -3.57 9.65
CA THR A 128 -7.81 -4.32 10.61
C THR A 128 -9.17 -4.73 10.02
N ASN A 129 -9.89 -3.83 9.41
CA ASN A 129 -11.27 -4.04 8.99
C ASN A 129 -11.41 -4.71 7.61
N VAL A 130 -10.47 -4.44 6.69
CA VAL A 130 -10.59 -4.90 5.30
C VAL A 130 -9.62 -6.02 4.95
N ILE A 131 -8.39 -6.01 5.49
CA ILE A 131 -7.33 -6.96 5.08
C ILE A 131 -7.19 -8.15 6.03
N THR A 132 -7.61 -8.04 7.29
CA THR A 132 -7.27 -9.02 8.36
C THR A 132 -7.81 -10.42 8.16
N ARG A 133 -8.98 -10.64 7.57
CA ARG A 133 -9.53 -12.01 7.38
C ARG A 133 -8.56 -12.95 6.66
N ARG A 134 -7.68 -12.45 5.78
CA ARG A 134 -6.67 -13.24 5.04
C ARG A 134 -5.23 -12.82 5.34
N GLY A 135 -5.02 -11.85 6.22
CA GLY A 135 -3.73 -11.30 6.59
C GLY A 135 -3.07 -10.45 5.50
N CYS A 136 -2.19 -9.55 5.91
CA CYS A 136 -1.41 -8.73 4.99
C CYS A 136 -0.47 -9.59 4.13
N LYS A 137 -0.50 -9.38 2.80
CA LYS A 137 0.32 -10.13 1.82
C LYS A 137 1.64 -9.44 1.47
N CYS A 138 2.01 -8.31 2.11
CA CYS A 138 3.28 -7.65 1.85
C CYS A 138 4.48 -8.52 2.26
N ASP A 139 5.66 -8.23 1.70
CA ASP A 139 6.85 -9.06 1.91
C ASP A 139 7.27 -9.17 3.37
N LYS A 140 7.17 -8.07 4.16
CA LYS A 140 7.45 -8.11 5.61
C LYS A 140 6.56 -9.13 6.33
N CYS A 141 5.25 -9.09 6.08
CA CYS A 141 4.30 -9.96 6.77
C CYS A 141 4.40 -11.40 6.28
N ARG A 142 4.71 -11.62 5.01
CA ARG A 142 4.98 -12.95 4.46
C ARG A 142 6.21 -13.59 5.09
N LYS A 143 7.33 -12.85 5.12
CA LYS A 143 8.56 -13.33 5.76
C LYS A 143 8.30 -13.71 7.21
N LYS A 144 7.65 -12.81 7.99
CA LYS A 144 7.29 -13.11 9.39
C LYS A 144 6.51 -14.43 9.54
N ARG A 145 5.53 -14.68 8.64
CA ARG A 145 4.75 -15.94 8.68
C ARG A 145 5.58 -17.15 8.25
N ALA A 146 6.45 -17.01 7.27
CA ALA A 146 7.34 -18.09 6.84
C ALA A 146 8.32 -18.47 7.96
N ASP A 147 8.94 -17.49 8.61
CA ASP A 147 9.85 -17.68 9.73
C ASP A 147 9.14 -18.35 10.92
N ALA A 148 7.92 -17.93 11.24
CA ALA A 148 7.11 -18.54 12.30
C ALA A 148 6.76 -20.01 11.99
N ARG A 149 6.40 -20.32 10.73
CA ARG A 149 6.13 -21.70 10.29
C ARG A 149 7.39 -22.58 10.35
N ALA A 150 8.53 -22.04 9.94
CA ALA A 150 9.81 -22.77 10.01
C ALA A 150 10.18 -23.10 11.47
N LYS A 151 10.04 -22.13 12.38
CA LYS A 151 10.26 -22.36 13.84
C LYS A 151 9.31 -23.41 14.41
N ALA A 152 8.03 -23.36 14.07
CA ALA A 152 7.05 -24.35 14.53
C ALA A 152 7.37 -25.76 14.04
N ARG A 153 7.77 -25.90 12.75
CA ARG A 153 8.19 -27.19 12.18
C ARG A 153 9.46 -27.74 12.87
N ALA A 154 10.43 -26.88 13.14
CA ALA A 154 11.65 -27.28 13.84
C ALA A 154 11.35 -27.75 15.27
N LYS A 155 10.47 -27.05 16.00
CA LYS A 155 10.01 -27.46 17.34
C LYS A 155 9.30 -28.82 17.32
N SER A 156 8.39 -29.04 16.36
CA SER A 156 7.66 -30.31 16.21
C SER A 156 8.61 -31.48 15.88
N ARG A 157 9.63 -31.26 15.02
CA ARG A 157 10.63 -32.30 14.72
C ARG A 157 11.45 -32.72 15.94
N ARG A 158 11.82 -31.76 16.81
CA ARG A 158 12.55 -32.04 18.06
C ARG A 158 11.69 -32.76 19.10
N ALA A 159 10.38 -32.58 19.06
CA ALA A 159 9.45 -33.18 20.02
C ALA A 159 8.98 -34.59 19.63
N ARG A 160 9.32 -35.10 18.43
CA ARG A 160 9.01 -36.48 18.05
C ARG A 160 9.99 -37.42 18.75
N PRO A 161 9.53 -38.38 19.57
CA PRO A 161 10.40 -39.40 20.15
C PRO A 161 11.07 -40.21 19.03
N THR A 162 12.34 -40.47 19.13
CA THR A 162 13.00 -41.49 18.31
C THR A 162 12.36 -42.83 18.68
N ALA A 163 11.61 -43.42 17.75
CA ALA A 163 11.14 -44.79 17.94
C ALA A 163 12.36 -45.69 18.08
N SER A 164 12.63 -46.16 19.28
CA SER A 164 13.61 -47.19 19.54
C SER A 164 13.17 -48.46 18.81
N SER A 165 13.87 -48.83 17.76
CA SER A 165 13.72 -50.13 17.13
C SER A 165 14.38 -51.17 18.04
N GLY A 166 13.66 -51.61 19.06
CA GLY A 166 13.96 -52.85 19.74
C GLY A 166 13.63 -54.01 18.82
N ARG A 167 14.58 -54.59 18.12
CA ARG A 167 14.52 -55.92 17.61
C ARG A 167 15.14 -56.84 18.69
N ALA A 168 14.33 -57.66 19.26
CA ALA A 168 14.75 -58.91 19.89
C ALA A 168 14.81 -60.01 18.85
#